data_1a6e35b0cf88903c7c0d99d94f38fc51
#
_entry.id   1a6e35b0cf88903c7c0d99d94f38fc51
#
_cell.length_a   1.000
_cell.length_b   1.000
_cell.length_c   1.000
_cell.angle_alpha   90.00
_cell.angle_beta   90.00
_cell.angle_gamma   90.00
#
_symmetry.space_group_name_H-M   'P 1'
#
loop_
_entity.id
_entity.type
_entity.pdbx_description
1 polymer ?
#
loop_
_entity_poly.entity_id
_entity_poly.type
_entity_poly.pdbx_seq_one_letter_code
_entity_poly.pdbx_strand_id
1 'polypeptide(L)'
;MNDGQTGDSADRLRELREEALEHTEASLEHMERYGVKPEGRVGLFLPPDKREKDLQRLPYEHDTRQVVTYETESGEFSALCPFSGLPDFGVLRVEYAPGDWIIELKSLKYYILSWRNIGAAQEDITAIIYEDLMDHLENPGYLVVTTEYNVRGGINTTCAVDSRGQES
;
A
#
# COMPACT_ATOMS: atom_id res chain seq x y z
N MET A 1 -8.25 43.98 -16.83
CA MET A 1 -8.70 43.59 -15.48
C MET A 1 -8.61 42.09 -15.38
N ASN A 2 -7.48 41.56 -14.89
CA ASN A 2 -7.29 40.14 -14.71
C ASN A 2 -6.21 39.89 -13.64
N ASP A 3 -6.39 40.45 -12.45
CA ASP A 3 -5.42 40.42 -11.35
C ASP A 3 -5.77 39.46 -10.21
N GLY A 4 -6.72 38.54 -10.44
CA GLY A 4 -7.22 37.64 -9.38
C GLY A 4 -6.68 36.22 -9.38
N GLN A 5 -5.92 35.79 -10.41
CA GLN A 5 -5.56 34.35 -10.56
C GLN A 5 -4.09 34.01 -10.16
N THR A 6 -3.26 34.98 -9.90
CA THR A 6 -1.84 34.75 -9.57
C THR A 6 -1.61 34.47 -8.08
N GLY A 7 -2.48 34.95 -7.19
CA GLY A 7 -2.37 34.72 -5.74
C GLY A 7 -2.66 33.28 -5.33
N ASP A 8 -3.70 32.70 -5.91
CA ASP A 8 -4.17 31.34 -5.58
C ASP A 8 -3.14 30.24 -5.95
N SER A 9 -2.42 30.39 -7.06
CA SER A 9 -1.41 29.43 -7.48
C SER A 9 -0.12 29.49 -6.63
N ALA A 10 0.25 30.68 -6.15
CA ALA A 10 1.44 30.86 -5.31
C ALA A 10 1.19 30.33 -3.88
N ASP A 11 0.00 30.57 -3.34
CA ASP A 11 -0.41 30.05 -2.03
C ASP A 11 -0.52 28.54 -2.07
N ARG A 12 -1.08 27.96 -3.12
CA ARG A 12 -1.15 26.51 -3.33
C ARG A 12 0.22 25.85 -3.44
N LEU A 13 1.18 26.48 -4.14
CA LEU A 13 2.56 25.99 -4.23
C LEU A 13 3.27 26.05 -2.86
N ARG A 14 2.93 27.03 -2.04
CA ARG A 14 3.49 27.13 -0.68
C ARG A 14 2.95 26.04 0.23
N GLU A 15 1.65 25.80 0.21
CA GLU A 15 1.02 24.68 0.94
C GLU A 15 1.61 23.34 0.55
N LEU A 16 1.74 23.05 -0.76
CA LEU A 16 2.33 21.81 -1.25
C LEU A 16 3.80 21.65 -0.82
N ARG A 17 4.53 22.77 -0.68
CA ARG A 17 5.91 22.75 -0.22
C ARG A 17 6.02 22.49 1.27
N GLU A 18 5.12 23.03 2.07
CA GLU A 18 5.03 22.81 3.50
C GLU A 18 4.63 21.34 3.77
N GLU A 19 3.61 20.82 3.08
CA GLU A 19 3.23 19.39 3.13
C GLU A 19 4.42 18.49 2.78
N ALA A 20 5.17 18.81 1.71
CA ALA A 20 6.32 18.01 1.29
C ALA A 20 7.46 18.01 2.33
N LEU A 21 7.66 19.11 3.05
CA LEU A 21 8.66 19.20 4.11
C LEU A 21 8.27 18.37 5.33
N GLU A 22 7.02 18.45 5.77
CA GLU A 22 6.51 17.62 6.88
C GLU A 22 6.64 16.12 6.57
N HIS A 23 6.33 15.72 5.34
CA HIS A 23 6.50 14.34 4.89
C HIS A 23 7.95 13.88 4.87
N THR A 24 8.86 14.78 4.48
CA THR A 24 10.30 14.49 4.47
C THR A 24 10.83 14.27 5.90
N GLU A 25 10.39 15.09 6.85
CA GLU A 25 10.78 14.95 8.27
C GLU A 25 10.27 13.65 8.87
N ALA A 26 8.99 13.31 8.65
CA ALA A 26 8.42 12.06 9.11
C ALA A 26 9.13 10.82 8.52
N SER A 27 9.57 10.91 7.27
CA SER A 27 10.32 9.85 6.60
C SER A 27 11.73 9.70 7.18
N LEU A 28 12.39 10.80 7.49
CA LEU A 28 13.71 10.79 8.13
C LEU A 28 13.64 10.19 9.54
N GLU A 29 12.62 10.53 10.33
CA GLU A 29 12.40 9.92 11.64
C GLU A 29 12.15 8.41 11.55
N HIS A 30 11.37 7.99 10.56
CA HIS A 30 11.13 6.58 10.30
C HIS A 30 12.42 5.83 9.98
N MET A 31 13.28 6.40 9.12
CA MET A 31 14.57 5.81 8.78
C MET A 31 15.55 5.79 9.95
N GLU A 32 15.59 6.83 10.76
CA GLU A 32 16.42 6.89 11.96
C GLU A 32 16.03 5.80 12.98
N ARG A 33 14.72 5.54 13.13
CA ARG A 33 14.20 4.46 13.99
C ARG A 33 14.78 3.09 13.60
N TYR A 34 14.97 2.84 12.31
CA TYR A 34 15.52 1.58 11.80
C TYR A 34 17.04 1.60 11.60
N GLY A 35 17.71 2.70 11.95
CA GLY A 35 19.16 2.84 11.81
C GLY A 35 19.67 2.86 10.38
N VAL A 36 18.81 3.18 9.42
CA VAL A 36 19.12 3.18 7.99
C VAL A 36 19.29 4.61 7.50
N LYS A 37 20.34 4.85 6.72
CA LYS A 37 20.59 6.16 6.12
C LYS A 37 20.28 6.14 4.64
N PRO A 38 19.62 7.19 4.09
CA PRO A 38 19.38 7.28 2.66
C PRO A 38 20.70 7.45 1.89
N GLU A 39 20.78 6.84 0.72
CA GLU A 39 21.86 7.11 -0.23
C GLU A 39 21.58 8.42 -0.98
N GLY A 40 22.32 9.45 -0.67
CA GLY A 40 22.25 10.76 -1.34
C GLY A 40 21.19 11.71 -0.76
N ARG A 41 20.89 12.77 -1.53
CA ARG A 41 19.83 13.73 -1.18
C ARG A 41 18.51 13.26 -1.75
N VAL A 42 17.77 12.48 -1.00
CA VAL A 42 16.43 12.04 -1.40
C VAL A 42 15.40 12.82 -0.61
N GLY A 43 14.55 13.59 -1.30
CA GLY A 43 13.30 14.06 -0.74
C GLY A 43 12.34 12.88 -0.77
N LEU A 44 12.12 12.23 0.36
CA LEU A 44 11.12 11.17 0.47
C LEU A 44 9.76 11.81 0.62
N PHE A 45 8.90 11.55 -0.33
CA PHE A 45 7.48 11.83 -0.20
C PHE A 45 6.81 10.56 0.32
N LEU A 46 6.57 10.52 1.61
CA LEU A 46 5.62 9.60 2.19
C LEU A 46 4.33 10.38 2.36
N PRO A 47 3.35 10.27 1.45
CA PRO A 47 2.05 10.82 1.75
C PRO A 47 1.41 9.95 2.85
N PRO A 48 1.39 10.40 4.12
CA PRO A 48 0.68 9.68 5.16
C PRO A 48 -0.79 9.71 4.77
N ASP A 49 -1.46 8.60 4.94
CA ASP A 49 -2.91 8.47 4.86
C ASP A 49 -3.60 8.79 3.52
N LYS A 50 -2.89 8.85 2.41
CA LYS A 50 -3.52 8.98 1.08
C LYS A 50 -3.82 7.63 0.40
N ARG A 51 -3.78 6.54 1.16
CA ARG A 51 -4.28 5.26 0.66
C ARG A 51 -5.80 5.33 0.54
N GLU A 52 -6.31 4.85 -0.59
CA GLU A 52 -7.74 4.61 -0.72
C GLU A 52 -8.12 3.45 0.22
N LYS A 53 -8.83 3.75 1.28
CA LYS A 53 -9.31 2.75 2.24
C LYS A 53 -10.77 2.37 2.00
N ASP A 54 -11.39 2.90 0.95
CA ASP A 54 -12.80 2.66 0.65
C ASP A 54 -12.99 1.30 -0.06
N LEU A 55 -12.50 0.25 0.59
CA LEU A 55 -12.79 -1.12 0.19
C LEU A 55 -14.28 -1.38 0.37
N GLN A 56 -14.89 -2.00 -0.61
CA GLN A 56 -16.28 -2.43 -0.56
C GLN A 56 -16.36 -3.95 -0.53
N ARG A 57 -17.41 -4.45 0.08
CA ARG A 57 -17.67 -5.89 0.21
C ARG A 57 -19.09 -6.22 -0.19
N LEU A 58 -19.28 -7.43 -0.64
CA LEU A 58 -20.58 -7.98 -1.00
C LEU A 58 -20.90 -9.15 -0.07
N PRO A 59 -22.16 -9.35 0.30
CA PRO A 59 -22.53 -10.51 1.11
C PRO A 59 -22.30 -11.82 0.34
N TYR A 60 -21.80 -12.82 1.03
CA TYR A 60 -21.62 -14.17 0.51
C TYR A 60 -22.57 -15.14 1.22
N GLU A 61 -23.70 -15.43 0.60
CA GLU A 61 -24.81 -16.19 1.19
C GLU A 61 -24.82 -17.66 0.72
N HIS A 62 -23.63 -18.28 0.60
CA HIS A 62 -23.53 -19.67 0.14
C HIS A 62 -22.83 -20.54 1.17
N ASP A 63 -23.35 -21.74 1.38
CA ASP A 63 -22.74 -22.75 2.26
C ASP A 63 -21.54 -23.48 1.60
N THR A 64 -21.18 -23.11 0.37
CA THR A 64 -20.09 -23.74 -0.36
C THR A 64 -18.74 -23.17 0.08
N ARG A 65 -17.81 -24.07 0.39
CA ARG A 65 -16.43 -23.69 0.61
C ARG A 65 -15.75 -23.42 -0.74
N GLN A 66 -15.29 -22.21 -0.94
CA GLN A 66 -14.45 -21.87 -2.09
C GLN A 66 -13.22 -21.11 -1.62
N VAL A 67 -12.22 -21.10 -2.48
CA VAL A 67 -11.04 -20.26 -2.35
C VAL A 67 -11.11 -19.20 -3.44
N VAL A 68 -11.01 -17.94 -3.05
CA VAL A 68 -10.94 -16.81 -3.96
C VAL A 68 -9.48 -16.35 -4.03
N THR A 69 -8.97 -16.18 -5.25
CA THR A 69 -7.63 -15.64 -5.47
C THR A 69 -7.73 -14.45 -6.39
N TYR A 70 -7.18 -13.33 -5.95
CA TYR A 70 -6.91 -12.15 -6.78
C TYR A 70 -5.40 -12.00 -6.93
N GLU A 71 -4.94 -11.83 -8.14
CA GLU A 71 -3.53 -11.64 -8.43
C GLU A 71 -3.39 -10.52 -9.46
N THR A 72 -2.49 -9.58 -9.19
CA THR A 72 -2.19 -8.52 -10.16
C THR A 72 -1.23 -9.03 -11.21
N GLU A 73 -1.33 -8.48 -12.42
CA GLU A 73 -0.27 -8.65 -13.41
C GLU A 73 1.02 -7.93 -12.96
N SER A 74 2.15 -8.39 -13.47
CA SER A 74 3.46 -7.78 -13.17
C SER A 74 3.47 -6.29 -13.56
N GLY A 75 3.82 -5.44 -12.60
CA GLY A 75 3.85 -3.98 -12.76
C GLY A 75 2.54 -3.26 -12.49
N GLU A 76 1.44 -3.95 -12.21
CA GLU A 76 0.19 -3.32 -11.79
C GLU A 76 0.21 -2.92 -10.30
N PHE A 77 0.86 -3.72 -9.47
CA PHE A 77 1.14 -3.36 -8.09
C PHE A 77 2.50 -2.65 -8.01
N SER A 78 2.52 -1.50 -7.36
CA SER A 78 3.75 -0.76 -7.09
C SER A 78 3.60 0.09 -5.83
N ALA A 79 4.73 0.34 -5.18
CA ALA A 79 4.90 1.29 -4.10
C ALA A 79 6.19 2.07 -4.31
N LEU A 80 6.56 2.96 -3.40
CA LEU A 80 7.83 3.67 -3.46
C LEU A 80 8.82 3.07 -2.46
N CYS A 81 10.05 2.92 -2.88
CA CYS A 81 11.13 2.60 -1.96
C CYS A 81 11.33 3.77 -0.97
N PRO A 82 11.26 3.54 0.36
CA PRO A 82 11.36 4.62 1.33
C PRO A 82 12.73 5.29 1.36
N PHE A 83 13.75 4.67 0.77
CA PHE A 83 15.11 5.19 0.75
C PHE A 83 15.44 5.99 -0.51
N SER A 84 14.92 5.58 -1.66
CA SER A 84 15.25 6.20 -2.95
C SER A 84 14.10 6.99 -3.56
N GLY A 85 12.87 6.81 -3.09
CA GLY A 85 11.66 7.36 -3.71
C GLY A 85 11.37 6.76 -5.10
N LEU A 86 12.14 5.76 -5.54
CA LEU A 86 11.91 5.09 -6.82
C LEU A 86 10.80 4.04 -6.68
N PRO A 87 10.02 3.81 -7.74
CA PRO A 87 8.97 2.83 -7.69
C PRO A 87 9.51 1.39 -7.54
N ASP A 88 8.90 0.67 -6.62
CA ASP A 88 9.04 -0.76 -6.41
C ASP A 88 7.86 -1.45 -7.07
N PHE A 89 8.12 -2.12 -8.19
CA PHE A 89 7.11 -2.89 -8.91
C PHE A 89 7.08 -4.33 -8.43
N GLY A 90 5.88 -4.90 -8.42
CA GLY A 90 5.71 -6.28 -8.00
C GLY A 90 4.37 -6.87 -8.43
N VAL A 91 4.09 -8.03 -7.87
CA VAL A 91 2.81 -8.74 -7.95
C VAL A 91 2.23 -8.81 -6.54
N LEU A 92 0.97 -8.44 -6.40
CA LEU A 92 0.19 -8.67 -5.19
C LEU A 92 -0.76 -9.83 -5.43
N ARG A 93 -0.72 -10.81 -4.53
CA ARG A 93 -1.66 -11.93 -4.50
C ARG A 93 -2.42 -11.92 -3.18
N VAL A 94 -3.72 -11.99 -3.27
CA VAL A 94 -4.66 -12.14 -2.15
C VAL A 94 -5.40 -13.45 -2.34
N GLU A 95 -5.29 -14.35 -1.38
CA GLU A 95 -6.01 -15.64 -1.37
C GLU A 95 -6.80 -15.76 -0.07
N TYR A 96 -8.08 -16.06 -0.15
CA TYR A 96 -8.90 -16.21 1.05
C TYR A 96 -10.06 -17.18 0.84
N ALA A 97 -10.54 -17.75 1.95
CA ALA A 97 -11.81 -18.44 1.99
C ALA A 97 -12.87 -17.47 2.52
N PRO A 98 -13.92 -17.15 1.77
CA PRO A 98 -14.99 -16.28 2.25
C PRO A 98 -15.63 -16.80 3.54
N GLY A 99 -15.86 -15.88 4.49
CA GLY A 99 -16.87 -16.06 5.54
C GLY A 99 -18.21 -15.50 5.05
N ASP A 100 -18.72 -14.47 5.72
CA ASP A 100 -19.98 -13.80 5.34
C ASP A 100 -19.82 -12.81 4.19
N TRP A 101 -18.56 -12.49 3.81
CA TRP A 101 -18.23 -11.41 2.87
C TRP A 101 -17.24 -11.84 1.79
N ILE A 102 -17.40 -11.22 0.61
CA ILE A 102 -16.40 -11.21 -0.45
C ILE A 102 -15.98 -9.78 -0.78
N ILE A 103 -14.74 -9.61 -1.21
CA ILE A 103 -14.21 -8.30 -1.61
C ILE A 103 -14.84 -7.87 -2.94
N GLU A 104 -15.33 -6.63 -3.02
CA GLU A 104 -15.77 -6.04 -4.29
C GLU A 104 -14.54 -5.66 -5.12
N LEU A 105 -14.42 -6.24 -6.32
CA LEU A 105 -13.20 -6.22 -7.12
C LEU A 105 -12.80 -4.82 -7.61
N LYS A 106 -13.78 -3.95 -7.91
CA LYS A 106 -13.51 -2.58 -8.38
C LYS A 106 -12.86 -1.75 -7.27
N SER A 107 -13.36 -1.86 -6.05
CA SER A 107 -12.81 -1.15 -4.88
C SER A 107 -11.41 -1.67 -4.53
N LEU A 108 -11.20 -3.00 -4.63
CA LEU A 108 -9.89 -3.60 -4.47
C LEU A 108 -8.89 -3.04 -5.50
N LYS A 109 -9.30 -2.86 -6.76
CA LYS A 109 -8.46 -2.23 -7.78
C LYS A 109 -8.01 -0.83 -7.38
N TYR A 110 -8.91 0.02 -6.88
CA TYR A 110 -8.54 1.37 -6.43
C TYR A 110 -7.66 1.34 -5.19
N TYR A 111 -7.93 0.44 -4.26
CA TYR A 111 -7.08 0.21 -3.10
C TYR A 111 -5.65 -0.16 -3.51
N ILE A 112 -5.48 -1.08 -4.46
CA ILE A 112 -4.16 -1.47 -4.99
C ILE A 112 -3.47 -0.27 -5.66
N LEU A 113 -4.19 0.50 -6.47
CA LEU A 113 -3.65 1.68 -7.14
C LEU A 113 -3.21 2.79 -6.15
N SER A 114 -3.84 2.87 -4.99
CA SER A 114 -3.50 3.88 -3.97
C SER A 114 -2.12 3.69 -3.37
N TRP A 115 -1.54 2.51 -3.48
CA TRP A 115 -0.19 2.22 -3.00
C TRP A 115 0.92 2.83 -3.85
N ARG A 116 0.66 3.23 -5.10
CA ARG A 116 1.67 3.71 -6.06
C ARG A 116 2.50 4.89 -5.58
N ASN A 117 1.96 5.70 -4.70
CA ASN A 117 2.62 6.88 -4.14
C ASN A 117 2.96 6.74 -2.65
N ILE A 118 2.85 5.54 -2.10
CA ILE A 118 3.16 5.25 -0.71
C ILE A 118 4.56 4.68 -0.62
N GLY A 119 5.41 5.31 0.20
CA GLY A 119 6.76 4.82 0.49
C GLY A 119 6.79 4.11 1.83
N ALA A 120 7.05 2.81 1.82
CA ALA A 120 7.23 2.00 3.02
C ALA A 120 8.10 0.79 2.72
N ALA A 121 8.57 0.09 3.76
CA ALA A 121 9.25 -1.18 3.57
C ALA A 121 8.29 -2.22 2.98
N GLN A 122 8.81 -3.13 2.18
CA GLN A 122 8.00 -4.14 1.47
C GLN A 122 7.26 -5.04 2.46
N GLU A 123 7.89 -5.33 3.57
CA GLU A 123 7.35 -6.10 4.69
C GLU A 123 6.18 -5.38 5.36
N ASP A 124 6.32 -4.08 5.61
CA ASP A 124 5.26 -3.25 6.22
C ASP A 124 4.05 -3.15 5.29
N ILE A 125 4.28 -2.94 3.99
CA ILE A 125 3.21 -2.87 2.99
C ILE A 125 2.38 -4.16 2.99
N THR A 126 3.06 -5.31 3.00
CA THR A 126 2.39 -6.62 2.99
C THR A 126 1.56 -6.83 4.25
N ALA A 127 2.12 -6.47 5.42
CA ALA A 127 1.42 -6.57 6.71
C ALA A 127 0.19 -5.65 6.76
N ILE A 128 0.33 -4.40 6.31
CA ILE A 128 -0.78 -3.45 6.32
C ILE A 128 -1.89 -3.88 5.35
N ILE A 129 -1.55 -4.38 4.16
CA ILE A 129 -2.56 -4.91 3.23
C ILE A 129 -3.31 -6.08 3.86
N TYR A 130 -2.58 -6.97 4.55
CA TYR A 130 -3.20 -8.08 5.27
C TYR A 130 -4.17 -7.60 6.36
N GLU A 131 -3.77 -6.65 7.19
CA GLU A 131 -4.60 -6.08 8.26
C GLU A 131 -5.84 -5.39 7.70
N ASP A 132 -5.68 -4.53 6.69
CA ASP A 132 -6.78 -3.83 6.03
C ASP A 132 -7.82 -4.82 5.45
N LEU A 133 -7.36 -5.90 4.82
CA LEU A 133 -8.24 -6.90 4.23
C LEU A 133 -8.88 -7.83 5.28
N MET A 134 -8.15 -8.16 6.35
CA MET A 134 -8.68 -8.97 7.45
C MET A 134 -9.82 -8.23 8.16
N ASP A 135 -9.61 -6.94 8.46
CA ASP A 135 -10.64 -6.09 9.07
C ASP A 135 -11.87 -5.95 8.16
N HIS A 136 -11.62 -5.83 6.85
CA HIS A 136 -12.69 -5.64 5.87
C HIS A 136 -13.55 -6.89 5.67
N LEU A 137 -12.93 -8.07 5.66
CA LEU A 137 -13.61 -9.36 5.50
C LEU A 137 -14.28 -9.83 6.81
N GLU A 138 -13.94 -9.22 7.94
CA GLU A 138 -14.33 -9.59 9.30
C GLU A 138 -13.94 -11.03 9.60
N ASN A 139 -14.46 -12.04 9.48
CA ASN A 139 -14.05 -13.39 9.86
C ASN A 139 -13.94 -14.33 8.63
N PRO A 140 -12.97 -14.14 7.73
CA PRO A 140 -12.76 -15.11 6.65
C PRO A 140 -12.31 -16.45 7.23
N GLY A 141 -12.55 -17.55 6.51
CA GLY A 141 -12.06 -18.85 6.91
C GLY A 141 -10.53 -18.89 7.00
N TYR A 142 -9.86 -18.18 6.12
CA TYR A 142 -8.45 -17.77 6.19
C TYR A 142 -8.19 -16.64 5.21
N LEU A 143 -7.06 -15.95 5.38
CA LEU A 143 -6.53 -14.94 4.47
C LEU A 143 -5.02 -15.11 4.33
N VAL A 144 -4.53 -15.07 3.09
CA VAL A 144 -3.10 -14.99 2.75
C VAL A 144 -2.88 -13.80 1.85
N VAL A 145 -1.93 -12.97 2.20
CA VAL A 145 -1.47 -11.87 1.35
C VAL A 145 0.00 -12.09 1.05
N THR A 146 0.34 -12.07 -0.24
CA THR A 146 1.71 -12.22 -0.72
C THR A 146 2.05 -11.08 -1.66
N THR A 147 3.21 -10.48 -1.46
CA THR A 147 3.80 -9.54 -2.40
C THR A 147 5.14 -10.08 -2.91
N GLU A 148 5.30 -10.12 -4.22
CA GLU A 148 6.54 -10.49 -4.89
C GLU A 148 7.07 -9.28 -5.63
N TYR A 149 8.26 -8.80 -5.27
CA TYR A 149 8.84 -7.61 -5.85
C TYR A 149 9.88 -7.96 -6.91
N ASN A 150 9.95 -7.13 -7.93
CA ASN A 150 10.95 -7.27 -8.98
C ASN A 150 12.37 -7.18 -8.41
N VAL A 151 13.30 -7.91 -9.05
CA VAL A 151 14.71 -7.99 -8.63
C VAL A 151 15.34 -6.62 -8.46
N ARG A 152 15.96 -6.40 -7.30
CA ARG A 152 16.78 -5.22 -6.99
C ARG A 152 18.15 -5.65 -6.50
N GLY A 153 19.18 -5.13 -7.15
CA GLY A 153 20.57 -5.51 -6.79
C GLY A 153 20.83 -7.01 -6.84
N GLY A 154 20.09 -7.74 -7.67
CA GLY A 154 20.20 -9.21 -7.77
C GLY A 154 19.42 -9.99 -6.72
N ILE A 155 18.60 -9.32 -5.89
CA ILE A 155 17.81 -9.94 -4.82
C ILE A 155 16.33 -9.95 -5.22
N ASN A 156 15.70 -11.12 -5.11
CA ASN A 156 14.24 -11.27 -5.16
C ASN A 156 13.71 -11.15 -3.74
N THR A 157 12.62 -10.41 -3.57
CA THR A 157 11.92 -10.30 -2.28
C THR A 157 10.51 -10.81 -2.41
N THR A 158 10.12 -11.71 -1.53
CA THR A 158 8.75 -12.17 -1.36
C THR A 158 8.37 -12.00 0.10
N CYS A 159 7.29 -11.27 0.37
CA CYS A 159 6.72 -11.12 1.70
C CYS A 159 5.36 -11.79 1.72
N ALA A 160 5.05 -12.53 2.78
CA ALA A 160 3.76 -13.21 2.92
C ALA A 160 3.29 -13.18 4.37
N VAL A 161 1.99 -12.94 4.54
CA VAL A 161 1.27 -13.09 5.81
C VAL A 161 0.14 -14.07 5.60
N ASP A 162 0.10 -15.11 6.44
CA ASP A 162 -0.90 -16.19 6.37
C ASP A 162 -1.57 -16.34 7.75
N SER A 163 -2.89 -16.18 7.80
CA SER A 163 -3.65 -16.30 9.04
C SER A 163 -3.59 -17.71 9.66
N ARG A 164 -3.33 -18.74 8.85
CA ARG A 164 -3.25 -20.14 9.31
C ARG A 164 -1.99 -20.45 10.11
N GLY A 165 -0.96 -19.61 9.97
CA GLY A 165 0.31 -19.75 10.68
C GLY A 165 0.40 -18.91 11.97
N GLN A 166 -0.63 -18.16 12.32
CA GLN A 166 -0.68 -17.26 13.48
C GLN A 166 -1.40 -17.89 14.68
N GLU A 167 -1.22 -19.19 14.92
CA GLU A 167 -1.66 -19.77 16.18
C GLU A 167 -0.81 -19.17 17.32
N SER A 168 -1.49 -18.41 18.18
CA SER A 168 -0.99 -17.74 19.37
C SER A 168 -0.60 -18.69 20.51
#